data_197941ff19f8d32071a29d5a830f77fd
#
_entry.id   197941ff19f8d32071a29d5a830f77fd
#
_cell.length_a   1.000
_cell.length_b   1.000
_cell.length_c   1.000
_cell.angle_alpha   90.00
_cell.angle_beta   90.00
_cell.angle_gamma   90.00
#
_symmetry.space_group_name_H-M   'P 1'
#
loop_
_entity.id
_entity.type
_entity.pdbx_description
1 polymer ?
#
loop_
_entity_poly.entity_id
_entity_poly.type
_entity_poly.pdbx_seq_one_letter_code
_entity_poly.pdbx_strand_id
1 'polypeptide(L)'
;MQKQKKQMIVLVILLILLILAYIGVHFYSKKQEEKENAKEEAEKIQVTDLEVSDITQFSYVLDGTTLSFTKNGTEWTYDGDQSVDIDESALETLLNKASAITASDEVTEYDDLADFGLDDPANTVTLKTDSGLTTIYIGSQNEITNE
;
A
#
# COMPACT_ATOMS: atom_id res chain seq x y z
N MET A 1 -33.14 28.22 -47.57
CA MET A 1 -33.22 26.97 -46.77
C MET A 1 -32.06 25.96 -46.96
N GLN A 2 -31.49 25.77 -48.15
CA GLN A 2 -30.42 24.76 -48.35
C GLN A 2 -29.06 25.14 -47.70
N LYS A 3 -28.67 26.41 -47.61
CA LYS A 3 -27.41 26.85 -46.98
C LYS A 3 -27.38 26.57 -45.46
N GLN A 4 -28.49 26.81 -44.78
CA GLN A 4 -28.61 26.57 -43.33
C GLN A 4 -28.54 25.05 -43.01
N LYS A 5 -29.14 24.18 -43.82
CA LYS A 5 -29.03 22.74 -43.65
C LYS A 5 -27.61 22.24 -43.84
N LYS A 6 -26.84 22.76 -44.81
CA LYS A 6 -25.45 22.38 -45.03
C LYS A 6 -24.57 22.85 -43.86
N GLN A 7 -24.78 24.05 -43.34
CA GLN A 7 -24.03 24.53 -42.15
C GLN A 7 -24.31 23.72 -40.92
N MET A 8 -25.55 23.30 -40.69
CA MET A 8 -25.92 22.43 -39.57
C MET A 8 -25.28 21.03 -39.66
N ILE A 9 -25.22 20.47 -40.86
CA ILE A 9 -24.57 19.19 -41.09
C ILE A 9 -23.06 19.27 -40.82
N VAL A 10 -22.39 20.33 -41.28
CA VAL A 10 -20.97 20.59 -41.02
C VAL A 10 -20.68 20.70 -39.53
N LEU A 11 -21.55 21.42 -38.79
CA LEU A 11 -21.42 21.61 -37.36
C LEU A 11 -21.58 20.29 -36.57
N VAL A 12 -22.52 19.43 -36.99
CA VAL A 12 -22.72 18.10 -36.40
C VAL A 12 -21.53 17.20 -36.67
N ILE A 13 -20.96 17.22 -37.88
CA ILE A 13 -19.75 16.44 -38.22
C ILE A 13 -18.56 16.90 -37.37
N LEU A 14 -18.39 18.21 -37.19
CA LEU A 14 -17.32 18.78 -36.39
C LEU A 14 -17.47 18.40 -34.90
N LEU A 15 -18.70 18.36 -34.38
CA LEU A 15 -19.00 17.90 -33.03
C LEU A 15 -18.65 16.40 -32.85
N ILE A 16 -19.00 15.57 -33.82
CA ILE A 16 -18.67 14.12 -33.79
C ILE A 16 -17.16 13.94 -33.81
N LEU A 17 -16.41 14.69 -34.62
CA LEU A 17 -14.95 14.61 -34.66
C LEU A 17 -14.32 15.03 -33.31
N LEU A 18 -14.85 16.05 -32.63
CA LEU A 18 -14.39 16.48 -31.32
C LEU A 18 -14.65 15.38 -30.26
N ILE A 19 -15.80 14.73 -30.30
CA ILE A 19 -16.13 13.63 -29.39
C ILE A 19 -15.18 12.44 -29.64
N LEU A 20 -14.91 12.08 -30.88
CA LEU A 20 -13.98 11.00 -31.23
C LEU A 20 -12.55 11.32 -30.79
N ALA A 21 -12.10 12.57 -30.99
CA ALA A 21 -10.79 13.04 -30.50
C ALA A 21 -10.70 12.98 -28.97
N TYR A 22 -11.73 13.40 -28.26
CA TYR A 22 -11.79 13.35 -26.80
C TYR A 22 -11.71 11.88 -26.28
N ILE A 23 -12.51 10.98 -26.89
CA ILE A 23 -12.48 9.56 -26.55
C ILE A 23 -11.09 8.97 -26.82
N GLY A 24 -10.47 9.31 -27.95
CA GLY A 24 -9.14 8.85 -28.32
C GLY A 24 -8.06 9.28 -27.32
N VAL A 25 -8.06 10.55 -26.92
CA VAL A 25 -7.13 11.08 -25.91
C VAL A 25 -7.38 10.43 -24.55
N HIS A 26 -8.64 10.28 -24.15
CA HIS A 26 -8.98 9.66 -22.86
C HIS A 26 -8.54 8.19 -22.79
N PHE A 27 -8.76 7.42 -23.85
CA PHE A 27 -8.28 6.03 -23.94
C PHE A 27 -6.76 5.93 -23.98
N TYR A 28 -6.09 6.85 -24.66
CA TYR A 28 -4.62 6.88 -24.73
C TYR A 28 -3.99 7.20 -23.37
N SER A 29 -4.50 8.21 -22.66
CA SER A 29 -4.03 8.58 -21.32
C SER A 29 -4.23 7.44 -20.32
N LYS A 30 -5.41 6.81 -20.33
CA LYS A 30 -5.70 5.68 -19.42
C LYS A 30 -4.77 4.48 -19.65
N LYS A 31 -4.46 4.19 -20.92
CA LYS A 31 -3.54 3.10 -21.28
C LYS A 31 -2.08 3.41 -20.91
N GLN A 32 -1.72 4.69 -20.81
CA GLN A 32 -0.40 5.13 -20.40
C GLN A 32 -0.26 5.07 -18.87
N GLU A 33 -1.27 5.52 -18.13
CA GLU A 33 -1.37 5.36 -16.67
C GLU A 33 -1.33 3.88 -16.24
N GLU A 34 -2.06 3.00 -16.94
CA GLU A 34 -2.02 1.55 -16.68
C GLU A 34 -0.62 0.94 -16.93
N LYS A 35 0.13 1.47 -17.91
CA LYS A 35 1.50 1.00 -18.20
C LYS A 35 2.53 1.55 -17.21
N GLU A 36 2.38 2.78 -16.74
CA GLU A 36 3.22 3.37 -15.71
C GLU A 36 2.97 2.67 -14.37
N ASN A 37 1.74 2.51 -13.96
CA ASN A 37 1.38 1.77 -12.75
C ASN A 37 1.86 0.31 -12.78
N ALA A 38 1.73 -0.37 -13.94
CA ALA A 38 2.22 -1.74 -14.10
C ALA A 38 3.76 -1.83 -14.07
N LYS A 39 4.49 -0.78 -14.49
CA LYS A 39 5.93 -0.71 -14.34
C LYS A 39 6.34 -0.43 -12.91
N GLU A 40 5.69 0.52 -12.23
CA GLU A 40 5.93 0.81 -10.83
C GLU A 40 5.64 -0.40 -9.93
N GLU A 41 4.58 -1.17 -10.23
CA GLU A 41 4.31 -2.42 -9.51
C GLU A 41 5.32 -3.54 -9.82
N ALA A 42 5.84 -3.59 -11.04
CA ALA A 42 6.84 -4.60 -11.43
C ALA A 42 8.25 -4.31 -10.88
N GLU A 43 8.52 -3.08 -10.46
CA GLU A 43 9.79 -2.65 -9.86
C GLU A 43 9.78 -2.71 -8.33
N LYS A 44 8.62 -3.00 -7.70
CA LYS A 44 8.52 -3.12 -6.24
C LYS A 44 9.24 -4.36 -5.71
N ILE A 45 10.02 -4.15 -4.67
CA ILE A 45 10.72 -5.22 -3.94
C ILE A 45 9.77 -5.75 -2.86
N GLN A 46 9.53 -7.05 -2.85
CA GLN A 46 8.73 -7.68 -1.81
C GLN A 46 9.55 -7.76 -0.51
N VAL A 47 9.10 -7.06 0.53
CA VAL A 47 9.73 -7.04 1.86
C VAL A 47 9.15 -8.13 2.76
N THR A 48 7.81 -8.25 2.77
CA THR A 48 7.12 -9.32 3.48
C THR A 48 6.14 -10.00 2.54
N ASP A 49 6.01 -11.33 2.65
CA ASP A 49 5.08 -12.16 1.89
C ASP A 49 4.58 -13.28 2.82
N LEU A 50 3.59 -12.94 3.64
CA LEU A 50 3.01 -13.84 4.63
C LEU A 50 1.51 -14.00 4.38
N GLU A 51 1.02 -15.23 4.48
CA GLU A 51 -0.42 -15.45 4.48
C GLU A 51 -1.02 -15.01 5.84
N VAL A 52 -1.98 -14.09 5.81
CA VAL A 52 -2.63 -13.56 7.02
C VAL A 52 -3.27 -14.67 7.86
N SER A 53 -3.76 -15.73 7.20
CA SER A 53 -4.33 -16.91 7.89
C SER A 53 -3.34 -17.63 8.80
N ASP A 54 -2.05 -17.60 8.46
CA ASP A 54 -0.97 -18.30 9.17
C ASP A 54 -0.42 -17.47 10.33
N ILE A 55 -0.79 -16.19 10.42
CA ILE A 55 -0.35 -15.32 11.52
C ILE A 55 -1.09 -15.70 12.80
N THR A 56 -0.33 -16.09 13.81
CA THR A 56 -0.84 -16.51 15.13
C THR A 56 -0.64 -15.46 16.21
N GLN A 57 0.33 -14.56 16.06
CA GLN A 57 0.54 -13.43 16.95
C GLN A 57 0.95 -12.20 16.13
N PHE A 58 0.49 -11.05 16.58
CA PHE A 58 0.82 -9.75 16.02
C PHE A 58 1.15 -8.80 17.16
N SER A 59 2.25 -8.07 17.05
CA SER A 59 2.56 -7.01 17.99
C SER A 59 3.18 -5.82 17.29
N TYR A 60 2.95 -4.64 17.85
CA TYR A 60 3.63 -3.44 17.41
C TYR A 60 4.03 -2.56 18.59
N VAL A 61 5.16 -1.90 18.44
CA VAL A 61 5.66 -0.88 19.35
C VAL A 61 5.43 0.46 18.70
N LEU A 62 4.77 1.36 19.42
CA LEU A 62 4.55 2.73 19.02
C LEU A 62 4.91 3.64 20.20
N ASP A 63 5.90 4.50 20.01
CA ASP A 63 6.41 5.44 21.03
C ASP A 63 6.68 4.76 22.38
N GLY A 64 7.33 3.61 22.35
CA GLY A 64 7.71 2.83 23.53
C GLY A 64 6.55 2.03 24.19
N THR A 65 5.36 2.08 23.61
CA THR A 65 4.22 1.28 24.07
C THR A 65 4.06 0.04 23.19
N THR A 66 4.10 -1.15 23.78
CA THR A 66 3.89 -2.41 23.07
C THR A 66 2.44 -2.83 23.16
N LEU A 67 1.83 -3.08 22.00
CA LEU A 67 0.52 -3.71 21.88
C LEU A 67 0.68 -5.07 21.24
N SER A 68 0.21 -6.13 21.90
CA SER A 68 0.33 -7.50 21.45
C SER A 68 -1.02 -8.18 21.39
N PHE A 69 -1.21 -8.97 20.33
CA PHE A 69 -2.46 -9.68 20.05
C PHE A 69 -2.13 -11.13 19.73
N THR A 70 -2.90 -12.04 20.30
CA THR A 70 -2.78 -13.48 20.06
C THR A 70 -4.07 -14.03 19.48
N LYS A 71 -3.94 -14.87 18.45
CA LYS A 71 -5.05 -15.55 17.79
C LYS A 71 -5.36 -16.86 18.50
N ASN A 72 -6.58 -17.01 18.98
CA ASN A 72 -7.10 -18.21 19.62
C ASN A 72 -8.19 -18.83 18.74
N GLY A 73 -7.83 -19.80 17.92
CA GLY A 73 -8.72 -20.35 16.90
C GLY A 73 -9.00 -19.33 15.80
N THR A 74 -10.20 -18.77 15.77
CA THR A 74 -10.60 -17.73 14.80
C THR A 74 -10.65 -16.33 15.40
N GLU A 75 -10.54 -16.20 16.71
CA GLU A 75 -10.71 -14.93 17.44
C GLU A 75 -9.36 -14.37 17.86
N TRP A 76 -9.23 -13.06 17.79
CA TRP A 76 -8.08 -12.33 18.29
C TRP A 76 -8.34 -11.77 19.68
N THR A 77 -7.33 -11.84 20.55
CA THR A 77 -7.39 -11.27 21.91
C THR A 77 -6.20 -10.34 22.12
N TYR A 78 -6.45 -9.25 22.83
CA TYR A 78 -5.38 -8.36 23.28
C TYR A 78 -4.70 -8.93 24.53
N ASP A 79 -3.39 -9.12 24.47
CA ASP A 79 -2.63 -9.78 25.56
C ASP A 79 -2.55 -8.94 26.85
N GLY A 80 -2.67 -7.60 26.72
CA GLY A 80 -2.65 -6.70 27.88
C GLY A 80 -3.92 -6.74 28.72
N ASP A 81 -5.07 -6.94 28.10
CA ASP A 81 -6.37 -7.10 28.77
C ASP A 81 -7.34 -7.86 27.85
N GLN A 82 -7.57 -9.12 28.16
CA GLN A 82 -8.44 -10.00 27.37
C GLN A 82 -9.94 -9.65 27.45
N SER A 83 -10.33 -8.71 28.30
CA SER A 83 -11.71 -8.22 28.39
C SER A 83 -12.02 -7.09 27.41
N VAL A 84 -11.01 -6.61 26.69
CA VAL A 84 -11.16 -5.55 25.69
C VAL A 84 -11.66 -6.15 24.38
N ASP A 85 -12.78 -5.62 23.90
CA ASP A 85 -13.29 -5.97 22.57
C ASP A 85 -12.36 -5.39 21.49
N ILE A 86 -11.92 -6.26 20.57
CA ILE A 86 -11.06 -5.88 19.46
C ILE A 86 -11.92 -5.56 18.24
N ASP A 87 -11.62 -4.47 17.57
CA ASP A 87 -12.10 -4.23 16.21
C ASP A 87 -11.33 -5.15 15.23
N GLU A 88 -11.89 -6.34 14.99
CA GLU A 88 -11.29 -7.35 14.12
C GLU A 88 -11.05 -6.82 12.69
N SER A 89 -11.92 -5.94 12.20
CA SER A 89 -11.78 -5.35 10.86
C SER A 89 -10.57 -4.41 10.79
N ALA A 90 -10.34 -3.62 11.83
CA ALA A 90 -9.16 -2.77 11.94
C ALA A 90 -7.89 -3.60 12.07
N LEU A 91 -7.92 -4.65 12.88
CA LEU A 91 -6.79 -5.57 13.06
C LEU A 91 -6.46 -6.32 11.75
N GLU A 92 -7.48 -6.84 11.05
CA GLU A 92 -7.30 -7.49 9.74
C GLU A 92 -6.68 -6.54 8.72
N THR A 93 -7.07 -5.27 8.72
CA THR A 93 -6.46 -4.25 7.86
C THR A 93 -4.98 -4.05 8.17
N LEU A 94 -4.59 -4.03 9.44
CA LEU A 94 -3.19 -3.92 9.85
C LEU A 94 -2.38 -5.17 9.46
N LEU A 95 -2.95 -6.35 9.69
CA LEU A 95 -2.33 -7.62 9.31
C LEU A 95 -2.10 -7.71 7.81
N ASN A 96 -3.09 -7.37 6.99
CA ASN A 96 -2.97 -7.36 5.53
C ASN A 96 -1.86 -6.39 5.05
N LYS A 97 -1.73 -5.23 5.70
CA LYS A 97 -0.67 -4.28 5.35
C LYS A 97 0.71 -4.77 5.77
N ALA A 98 0.83 -5.37 6.95
CA ALA A 98 2.11 -5.83 7.48
C ALA A 98 2.60 -7.13 6.82
N SER A 99 1.67 -7.99 6.37
CA SER A 99 1.99 -9.27 5.73
C SER A 99 2.48 -9.14 4.29
N ALA A 100 2.16 -8.03 3.61
CA ALA A 100 2.44 -7.82 2.18
C ALA A 100 3.07 -6.44 1.93
N ILE A 101 4.17 -6.14 2.65
CA ILE A 101 4.92 -4.89 2.47
C ILE A 101 5.76 -4.97 1.21
N THR A 102 5.73 -3.92 0.42
CA THR A 102 6.61 -3.72 -0.73
C THR A 102 7.42 -2.44 -0.56
N ALA A 103 8.66 -2.44 -1.05
CA ALA A 103 9.53 -1.29 -1.11
C ALA A 103 9.73 -0.83 -2.56
N SER A 104 9.94 0.45 -2.77
CA SER A 104 10.30 1.04 -4.06
C SER A 104 11.79 0.90 -4.34
N ASP A 105 12.61 0.81 -3.30
CA ASP A 105 14.07 0.73 -3.44
C ASP A 105 14.69 -0.06 -2.27
N GLU A 106 15.91 -0.54 -2.47
CA GLU A 106 16.74 -1.22 -1.49
C GLU A 106 18.08 -0.51 -1.32
N VAL A 107 18.37 -0.06 -0.11
CA VAL A 107 19.67 0.53 0.21
C VAL A 107 20.65 -0.57 0.58
N THR A 108 21.56 -0.90 -0.33
CA THR A 108 22.57 -1.97 -0.16
C THR A 108 23.91 -1.47 0.36
N GLU A 109 24.20 -0.19 0.19
CA GLU A 109 25.45 0.44 0.65
C GLU A 109 25.11 1.52 1.69
N TYR A 110 25.50 1.30 2.92
CA TYR A 110 25.32 2.23 4.04
C TYR A 110 26.47 2.08 5.05
N ASP A 111 26.79 3.16 5.74
CA ASP A 111 27.86 3.17 6.75
C ASP A 111 27.31 2.77 8.12
N ASP A 112 26.11 3.24 8.51
CA ASP A 112 25.49 2.95 9.81
C ASP A 112 23.95 2.88 9.69
N LEU A 113 23.35 1.98 10.44
CA LEU A 113 21.88 1.88 10.55
C LEU A 113 21.26 3.06 11.29
N ALA A 114 22.06 3.76 12.11
CA ALA A 114 21.67 4.99 12.80
C ALA A 114 21.26 6.11 11.84
N ASP A 115 21.85 6.16 10.64
CA ASP A 115 21.52 7.16 9.61
C ASP A 115 20.06 7.02 9.13
N PHE A 116 19.47 5.84 9.32
CA PHE A 116 18.08 5.55 8.98
C PHE A 116 17.17 5.49 10.23
N GLY A 117 17.71 5.74 11.42
CA GLY A 117 16.98 5.57 12.69
C GLY A 117 16.64 4.11 13.01
N LEU A 118 17.47 3.17 12.54
CA LEU A 118 17.27 1.72 12.70
C LEU A 118 18.17 1.09 13.78
N ASP A 119 19.04 1.86 14.44
CA ASP A 119 19.87 1.43 15.58
C ASP A 119 19.05 1.28 16.87
N ASP A 120 18.06 2.17 17.07
CA ASP A 120 17.08 2.12 18.17
C ASP A 120 15.69 2.53 17.65
N PRO A 121 15.02 1.69 16.82
CA PRO A 121 13.79 2.06 16.16
C PRO A 121 12.64 2.22 17.14
N ALA A 122 12.04 3.41 17.17
CA ALA A 122 10.92 3.74 18.05
C ALA A 122 9.65 2.93 17.70
N ASN A 123 9.54 2.48 16.47
CA ASN A 123 8.40 1.73 15.97
C ASN A 123 8.85 0.39 15.39
N THR A 124 8.19 -0.67 15.82
CA THR A 124 8.50 -2.04 15.40
C THR A 124 7.21 -2.81 15.22
N VAL A 125 7.13 -3.61 14.16
CA VAL A 125 6.02 -4.54 13.92
C VAL A 125 6.57 -5.96 13.92
N THR A 126 5.91 -6.86 14.64
CA THR A 126 6.29 -8.27 14.71
C THR A 126 5.11 -9.16 14.36
N LEU A 127 5.33 -10.07 13.43
CA LEU A 127 4.38 -11.08 12.96
C LEU A 127 4.94 -12.46 13.29
N LYS A 128 4.14 -13.30 13.92
CA LYS A 128 4.51 -14.69 14.20
C LYS A 128 3.60 -15.64 13.45
N THR A 129 4.22 -16.59 12.77
CA THR A 129 3.57 -17.74 12.15
C THR A 129 4.13 -19.03 12.76
N ASP A 130 3.57 -20.16 12.38
CA ASP A 130 4.13 -21.47 12.76
C ASP A 130 5.54 -21.69 12.16
N SER A 131 5.86 -21.01 11.06
CA SER A 131 7.15 -21.10 10.37
C SER A 131 8.24 -20.25 11.02
N GLY A 132 7.89 -19.22 11.79
CA GLY A 132 8.86 -18.32 12.42
C GLY A 132 8.32 -16.95 12.80
N LEU A 133 9.27 -16.07 13.10
CA LEU A 133 9.05 -14.70 13.53
C LEU A 133 9.58 -13.75 12.46
N THR A 134 8.75 -12.84 12.01
CA THR A 134 9.14 -11.74 11.12
C THR A 134 9.05 -10.43 11.89
N THR A 135 10.14 -9.68 11.95
CA THR A 135 10.21 -8.38 12.63
C THR A 135 10.54 -7.30 11.61
N ILE A 136 9.74 -6.24 11.60
CA ILE A 136 9.87 -5.09 10.73
C ILE A 136 10.22 -3.90 11.61
N TYR A 137 11.39 -3.33 11.41
CA TYR A 137 11.83 -2.11 12.06
C TYR A 137 11.48 -0.92 11.19
N ILE A 138 10.88 0.09 11.79
CA ILE A 138 10.47 1.31 11.09
C ILE A 138 11.42 2.41 11.51
N GLY A 139 12.23 2.85 10.57
CA GLY A 139 13.20 3.92 10.76
C GLY A 139 12.61 5.32 10.72
N SER A 140 13.47 6.31 10.64
CA SER A 140 13.07 7.71 10.52
C SER A 140 12.58 8.04 9.13
N GLN A 141 11.58 8.91 9.07
CA GLN A 141 11.08 9.43 7.79
C GLN A 141 12.14 10.35 7.17
N ASN A 142 12.37 10.21 5.87
CA ASN A 142 13.20 11.12 5.13
C ASN A 142 12.42 12.43 4.84
N GLU A 143 12.83 13.53 5.48
CA GLU A 143 12.17 14.84 5.34
C GLU A 143 12.31 15.46 3.94
N ILE A 144 13.25 14.97 3.13
CA ILE A 144 13.52 15.52 1.79
C ILE A 144 12.61 14.86 0.75
N THR A 145 12.42 13.54 0.84
CA THR A 145 11.61 12.77 -0.12
C THR A 145 10.20 12.49 0.38
N ASN A 146 9.91 12.70 1.67
CA ASN A 146 8.69 12.29 2.37
C ASN A 146 8.42 10.77 2.29
N GLU A 147 9.46 9.98 2.11
CA GLU A 147 9.45 8.51 2.11
C GLU A 147 9.91 7.94 3.45
#